data_9fa0cca0e62363924d885773bd471ab3
#
_entry.id   9fa0cca0e62363924d885773bd471ab3
#
_cell.length_a   1.000
_cell.length_b   1.000
_cell.length_c   1.000
_cell.angle_alpha   90.00
_cell.angle_beta   90.00
_cell.angle_gamma   90.00
#
_symmetry.space_group_name_H-M   'P 1'
#
loop_
_entity.id
_entity.type
_entity.pdbx_description
1 polymer ?
#
loop_
_entity_poly.entity_id
_entity_poly.type
_entity_poly.pdbx_seq_one_letter_code
_entity_poly.pdbx_strand_id
1 'polypeptide(L)'
;TTMPEGSAWVETLRVDPAFQGRGIGKALYARFFEIANEQGVDTLRMYTGMKNKVSRGLAEHFGFRLEASFYGANFRLGSSHPTKPHSFRAVSDLTTAVKLLMPLRAEWNNFMVMNRTFYKLTPELCGYLIDHGRVFTDGSGNVVAFGARFMPDVSQHIGLFGGNAEACLNFAKAEGQARGAQSLACLFPVAATETRAILQDAGFEETPAGFIVMKGEAGKR
;
A
#
# COMPACT_ATOMS: atom_id res chain seq x y z
N THR A 1 5.71 12.73 -4.15
CA THR A 1 4.26 12.80 -3.82
C THR A 1 4.11 13.10 -2.35
N THR A 2 3.32 14.13 -2.00
CA THR A 2 2.91 14.38 -0.60
C THR A 2 1.82 13.39 -0.22
N MET A 3 1.95 12.81 0.97
CA MET A 3 1.01 11.84 1.52
C MET A 3 -0.07 12.54 2.36
N PRO A 4 -1.25 11.93 2.56
CA PRO A 4 -2.34 12.56 3.33
C PRO A 4 -1.92 13.03 4.73
N GLU A 5 -1.01 12.33 5.38
CA GLU A 5 -0.49 12.66 6.71
C GLU A 5 0.72 13.62 6.68
N GLY A 6 0.99 14.27 5.56
CA GLY A 6 2.02 15.31 5.42
C GLY A 6 3.46 14.80 5.18
N SER A 7 3.71 13.49 5.16
CA SER A 7 5.03 12.98 4.74
C SER A 7 5.20 13.01 3.22
N ALA A 8 6.43 12.88 2.72
CA ALA A 8 6.69 12.72 1.30
C ALA A 8 7.05 11.27 0.94
N TRP A 9 6.41 10.77 -0.11
CA TRP A 9 6.71 9.49 -0.72
C TRP A 9 7.67 9.66 -1.90
N VAL A 10 8.88 9.12 -1.75
CA VAL A 10 9.92 9.13 -2.79
C VAL A 10 9.78 7.87 -3.62
N GLU A 11 9.47 8.03 -4.90
CA GLU A 11 9.22 6.92 -5.80
C GLU A 11 9.91 7.08 -7.15
N THR A 12 10.11 5.97 -7.84
CA THR A 12 10.53 5.90 -9.25
C THR A 12 11.92 6.49 -9.52
N LEU A 13 12.84 6.46 -8.53
CA LEU A 13 14.23 6.80 -8.83
C LEU A 13 14.85 5.70 -9.69
N ARG A 14 15.17 6.05 -10.93
CA ARG A 14 15.86 5.17 -11.88
C ARG A 14 17.00 5.93 -12.54
N VAL A 15 18.14 5.30 -12.62
CA VAL A 15 19.31 5.80 -13.38
C VAL A 15 19.54 4.84 -14.51
N ASP A 16 19.62 5.34 -15.72
CA ASP A 16 19.95 4.56 -16.92
C ASP A 16 21.25 3.77 -16.68
N PRO A 17 21.30 2.47 -17.03
CA PRO A 17 22.49 1.63 -16.84
C PRO A 17 23.79 2.26 -17.36
N ALA A 18 23.74 2.97 -18.49
CA ALA A 18 24.90 3.65 -19.08
C ALA A 18 25.46 4.78 -18.19
N PHE A 19 24.70 5.28 -17.25
CA PHE A 19 25.06 6.38 -16.35
C PHE A 19 25.17 5.98 -14.88
N GLN A 20 24.99 4.69 -14.55
CA GLN A 20 25.17 4.18 -13.18
C GLN A 20 26.64 4.29 -12.74
N GLY A 21 26.87 4.26 -11.44
CA GLY A 21 28.21 4.41 -10.85
C GLY A 21 28.79 5.82 -10.84
N ARG A 22 28.12 6.81 -11.45
CA ARG A 22 28.59 8.21 -11.57
C ARG A 22 28.05 9.15 -10.51
N GLY A 23 27.47 8.66 -9.42
CA GLY A 23 26.94 9.49 -8.36
C GLY A 23 25.53 10.08 -8.59
N ILE A 24 24.92 9.86 -9.76
CA ILE A 24 23.62 10.46 -10.11
C ILE A 24 22.51 10.11 -9.11
N GLY A 25 22.44 8.85 -8.66
CA GLY A 25 21.46 8.45 -7.64
C GLY A 25 21.63 9.21 -6.32
N LYS A 26 22.88 9.49 -5.91
CA LYS A 26 23.19 10.32 -4.73
C LYS A 26 22.74 11.78 -4.94
N ALA A 27 23.01 12.36 -6.10
CA ALA A 27 22.58 13.72 -6.41
C ALA A 27 21.06 13.85 -6.39
N LEU A 28 20.32 12.88 -6.95
CA LEU A 28 18.86 12.86 -6.91
C LEU A 28 18.31 12.76 -5.47
N TYR A 29 18.92 11.92 -4.62
CA TYR A 29 18.51 11.84 -3.21
C TYR A 29 18.78 13.16 -2.47
N ALA A 30 19.96 13.80 -2.69
CA ALA A 30 20.25 15.10 -2.11
C ALA A 30 19.16 16.12 -2.48
N ARG A 31 18.77 16.15 -3.77
CA ARG A 31 17.71 17.05 -4.25
C ARG A 31 16.34 16.75 -3.63
N PHE A 32 16.00 15.47 -3.38
CA PHE A 32 14.77 15.12 -2.66
C PHE A 32 14.73 15.70 -1.24
N PHE A 33 15.86 15.68 -0.52
CA PHE A 33 15.95 16.28 0.82
C PHE A 33 15.84 17.80 0.78
N GLU A 34 16.47 18.46 -0.20
CA GLU A 34 16.35 19.90 -0.40
C GLU A 34 14.89 20.28 -0.62
N ILE A 35 14.20 19.62 -1.57
CA ILE A 35 12.78 19.86 -1.85
C ILE A 35 11.90 19.61 -0.63
N ALA A 36 12.16 18.54 0.12
CA ALA A 36 11.43 18.23 1.34
C ALA A 36 11.58 19.35 2.38
N ASN A 37 12.80 19.83 2.60
CA ASN A 37 13.08 20.95 3.49
C ASN A 37 12.42 22.26 3.01
N GLU A 38 12.51 22.57 1.71
CA GLU A 38 11.85 23.74 1.11
C GLU A 38 10.32 23.71 1.30
N GLN A 39 9.73 22.51 1.32
CA GLN A 39 8.29 22.29 1.50
C GLN A 39 7.87 22.06 2.97
N GLY A 40 8.79 22.12 3.92
CA GLY A 40 8.51 21.87 5.34
C GLY A 40 8.08 20.42 5.64
N VAL A 41 8.56 19.45 4.84
CA VAL A 41 8.26 18.03 5.03
C VAL A 41 9.33 17.38 5.89
N ASP A 42 8.96 16.93 7.08
CA ASP A 42 9.90 16.34 8.04
C ASP A 42 10.22 14.86 7.76
N THR A 43 9.28 14.13 7.17
CA THR A 43 9.41 12.68 6.97
C THR A 43 9.37 12.31 5.50
N LEU A 44 10.39 11.58 5.07
CA LEU A 44 10.47 10.97 3.75
C LEU A 44 10.30 9.45 3.88
N ARG A 45 9.54 8.85 2.98
CA ARG A 45 9.45 7.38 2.87
C ARG A 45 9.68 6.93 1.44
N MET A 46 10.19 5.73 1.30
CA MET A 46 10.32 5.04 0.01
C MET A 46 10.16 3.54 0.19
N TYR A 47 9.90 2.83 -0.89
CA TYR A 47 9.97 1.38 -0.88
C TYR A 47 11.01 0.84 -1.86
N THR A 48 11.47 -0.37 -1.59
CA THR A 48 12.26 -1.16 -2.54
C THR A 48 12.02 -2.66 -2.32
N GLY A 49 12.42 -3.49 -3.27
CA GLY A 49 12.41 -4.94 -3.07
C GLY A 49 13.37 -5.37 -1.97
N MET A 50 13.00 -6.35 -1.15
CA MET A 50 13.83 -6.86 -0.05
C MET A 50 15.24 -7.26 -0.48
N LYS A 51 15.38 -7.80 -1.70
CA LYS A 51 16.66 -8.26 -2.27
C LYS A 51 17.44 -7.14 -2.98
N ASN A 52 16.89 -5.94 -3.11
CA ASN A 52 17.54 -4.84 -3.82
C ASN A 52 18.55 -4.11 -2.91
N LYS A 53 19.72 -4.69 -2.76
CA LYS A 53 20.81 -4.14 -1.93
C LYS A 53 21.28 -2.76 -2.37
N VAL A 54 21.25 -2.48 -3.69
CA VAL A 54 21.71 -1.18 -4.25
C VAL A 54 20.79 -0.06 -3.81
N SER A 55 19.48 -0.20 -4.01
CA SER A 55 18.49 0.81 -3.62
C SER A 55 18.44 0.98 -2.09
N ARG A 56 18.49 -0.14 -1.35
CA ARG A 56 18.54 -0.11 0.11
C ARG A 56 19.79 0.61 0.63
N GLY A 57 20.98 0.25 0.14
CA GLY A 57 22.24 0.87 0.55
C GLY A 57 22.32 2.36 0.22
N LEU A 58 21.72 2.79 -0.92
CA LEU A 58 21.61 4.20 -1.26
C LEU A 58 20.70 4.93 -0.25
N ALA A 59 19.55 4.38 0.09
CA ALA A 59 18.66 4.96 1.09
C ALA A 59 19.32 5.03 2.47
N GLU A 60 19.99 3.97 2.92
CA GLU A 60 20.74 3.93 4.19
C GLU A 60 21.86 4.98 4.24
N HIS A 61 22.58 5.21 3.13
CA HIS A 61 23.57 6.27 3.03
C HIS A 61 22.96 7.68 3.28
N PHE A 62 21.69 7.86 2.97
CA PHE A 62 20.94 9.09 3.22
C PHE A 62 20.16 9.07 4.56
N GLY A 63 20.49 8.14 5.46
CA GLY A 63 19.93 8.10 6.81
C GLY A 63 18.55 7.44 6.90
N PHE A 64 18.07 6.83 5.81
CA PHE A 64 16.84 6.03 5.88
C PHE A 64 17.08 4.77 6.72
N ARG A 65 16.04 4.39 7.46
CA ARG A 65 16.01 3.16 8.25
C ARG A 65 14.82 2.31 7.86
N LEU A 66 14.93 1.00 8.03
CA LEU A 66 13.83 0.07 7.83
C LEU A 66 12.67 0.41 8.78
N GLU A 67 11.48 0.66 8.22
CA GLU A 67 10.26 0.92 8.98
C GLU A 67 9.32 -0.28 8.96
N ALA A 68 9.19 -0.97 7.82
CA ALA A 68 8.26 -2.08 7.65
C ALA A 68 8.68 -3.03 6.52
N SER A 69 8.17 -4.27 6.57
CA SER A 69 8.41 -5.28 5.54
C SER A 69 7.11 -5.98 5.16
N PHE A 70 6.93 -6.25 3.86
CA PHE A 70 5.70 -6.79 3.30
C PHE A 70 5.98 -7.90 2.30
N TYR A 71 5.09 -8.90 2.27
CA TYR A 71 4.93 -9.80 1.14
C TYR A 71 3.80 -9.30 0.25
N GLY A 72 3.67 -9.88 -0.94
CA GLY A 72 2.58 -9.60 -1.84
C GLY A 72 1.92 -10.89 -2.31
N ALA A 73 0.63 -10.82 -2.59
CA ALA A 73 -0.11 -11.89 -3.23
C ALA A 73 -1.02 -11.32 -4.31
N ASN A 74 -1.21 -12.07 -5.39
CA ASN A 74 -2.05 -11.68 -6.51
C ASN A 74 -3.11 -12.75 -6.78
N PHE A 75 -4.27 -12.31 -7.24
CA PHE A 75 -5.34 -13.17 -7.70
C PHE A 75 -5.74 -12.76 -9.11
N ARG A 76 -5.74 -13.69 -10.07
CA ARG A 76 -6.21 -13.43 -11.43
C ARG A 76 -7.73 -13.51 -11.49
N LEU A 77 -8.36 -12.42 -11.90
CA LEU A 77 -9.79 -12.40 -12.13
C LEU A 77 -10.09 -13.03 -13.50
N GLY A 78 -10.89 -14.10 -13.49
CA GLY A 78 -11.35 -14.76 -14.73
C GLY A 78 -12.74 -14.29 -15.11
N SER A 79 -13.11 -14.47 -16.38
CA SER A 79 -14.42 -14.08 -16.92
C SER A 79 -15.62 -14.89 -16.35
N SER A 80 -15.37 -15.92 -15.56
CA SER A 80 -16.38 -16.87 -15.09
C SER A 80 -16.40 -17.14 -13.59
N HIS A 81 -15.87 -16.23 -12.75
CA HIS A 81 -16.07 -16.37 -11.32
C HIS A 81 -17.49 -15.92 -10.95
N PRO A 82 -18.37 -16.82 -10.48
CA PRO A 82 -19.70 -16.40 -10.04
C PRO A 82 -19.53 -15.46 -8.84
N THR A 83 -19.92 -14.20 -9.05
CA THR A 83 -19.94 -13.22 -7.97
C THR A 83 -21.13 -13.54 -7.05
N LYS A 84 -20.83 -13.89 -5.80
CA LYS A 84 -21.89 -13.99 -4.79
C LYS A 84 -22.39 -12.57 -4.48
N PRO A 85 -23.70 -12.37 -4.33
CA PRO A 85 -24.24 -11.09 -3.84
C PRO A 85 -23.55 -10.72 -2.51
N HIS A 86 -23.15 -9.46 -2.38
CA HIS A 86 -22.55 -8.95 -1.13
C HIS A 86 -23.34 -7.74 -0.64
N SER A 87 -23.26 -7.50 0.68
CA SER A 87 -23.90 -6.38 1.37
C SER A 87 -22.99 -5.17 1.56
N PHE A 88 -21.75 -5.23 1.07
CA PHE A 88 -20.78 -4.14 1.22
C PHE A 88 -21.23 -2.87 0.49
N ARG A 89 -21.07 -1.73 1.15
CA ARG A 89 -21.35 -0.39 0.65
C ARG A 89 -20.20 0.55 0.96
N ALA A 90 -20.01 1.56 0.14
CA ALA A 90 -19.02 2.58 0.38
C ALA A 90 -19.31 3.33 1.68
N VAL A 91 -18.30 3.57 2.48
CA VAL A 91 -18.35 4.43 3.67
C VAL A 91 -18.16 5.88 3.23
N SER A 92 -19.05 6.76 3.66
CA SER A 92 -19.05 8.17 3.28
C SER A 92 -18.76 9.14 4.45
N ASP A 93 -18.66 8.64 5.67
CA ASP A 93 -18.38 9.48 6.83
C ASP A 93 -17.07 9.10 7.51
N LEU A 94 -16.33 10.13 7.97
CA LEU A 94 -15.01 9.99 8.56
C LEU A 94 -15.05 9.21 9.89
N THR A 95 -16.06 9.41 10.70
CA THR A 95 -16.17 8.77 12.03
C THR A 95 -16.25 7.25 11.87
N THR A 96 -17.10 6.78 10.97
CA THR A 96 -17.22 5.35 10.65
C THR A 96 -15.92 4.81 10.06
N ALA A 97 -15.29 5.50 9.10
CA ALA A 97 -14.03 5.06 8.52
C ALA A 97 -12.91 4.92 9.58
N VAL A 98 -12.77 5.91 10.45
CA VAL A 98 -11.80 5.88 11.55
C VAL A 98 -12.11 4.73 12.53
N LYS A 99 -13.38 4.55 12.92
CA LYS A 99 -13.79 3.47 13.81
C LYS A 99 -13.48 2.07 13.24
N LEU A 100 -13.61 1.90 11.94
CA LEU A 100 -13.38 0.61 11.27
C LEU A 100 -11.91 0.36 10.97
N LEU A 101 -11.16 1.36 10.51
CA LEU A 101 -9.80 1.18 9.99
C LEU A 101 -8.72 1.31 11.07
N MET A 102 -8.88 2.23 12.04
CA MET A 102 -7.83 2.49 13.01
C MET A 102 -7.51 1.31 13.94
N PRO A 103 -8.47 0.45 14.34
CA PRO A 103 -8.15 -0.76 15.11
C PRO A 103 -7.23 -1.75 14.37
N LEU A 104 -7.23 -1.73 13.04
CA LEU A 104 -6.41 -2.63 12.20
C LEU A 104 -4.93 -2.22 12.12
N ARG A 105 -4.55 -1.07 12.70
CA ARG A 105 -3.17 -0.52 12.59
C ARG A 105 -2.08 -1.51 12.99
N ALA A 106 -2.27 -2.22 14.08
CA ALA A 106 -1.24 -3.14 14.59
C ALA A 106 -1.06 -4.34 13.64
N GLU A 107 -2.16 -4.92 13.18
CA GLU A 107 -2.18 -6.07 12.28
C GLU A 107 -1.54 -5.73 10.92
N TRP A 108 -1.85 -4.53 10.38
CA TRP A 108 -1.33 -4.07 9.08
C TRP A 108 -0.03 -3.25 9.20
N ASN A 109 0.70 -3.39 10.32
CA ASN A 109 1.97 -2.72 10.58
C ASN A 109 1.90 -1.20 10.33
N ASN A 110 0.77 -0.59 10.65
CA ASN A 110 0.43 0.82 10.44
C ASN A 110 0.40 1.29 8.98
N PHE A 111 0.24 0.41 8.01
CA PHE A 111 0.15 0.79 6.60
C PHE A 111 -1.06 0.20 5.89
N MET A 112 -1.58 0.95 4.94
CA MET A 112 -2.46 0.51 3.88
C MET A 112 -1.70 0.65 2.55
N VAL A 113 -1.85 -0.31 1.64
CA VAL A 113 -1.02 -0.33 0.42
C VAL A 113 -1.87 -0.39 -0.84
N MET A 114 -1.63 0.54 -1.77
CA MET A 114 -2.20 0.52 -3.13
C MET A 114 -1.12 0.83 -4.16
N ASN A 115 -1.01 0.00 -5.21
CA ASN A 115 0.00 0.16 -6.27
C ASN A 115 1.44 0.37 -5.75
N ARG A 116 1.83 -0.35 -4.69
CA ARG A 116 3.14 -0.21 -4.01
C ARG A 116 3.38 1.16 -3.41
N THR A 117 2.34 1.95 -3.19
CA THR A 117 2.36 3.15 -2.36
C THR A 117 1.89 2.75 -0.97
N PHE A 118 2.74 2.97 0.03
CA PHE A 118 2.51 2.59 1.41
C PHE A 118 2.02 3.82 2.18
N TYR A 119 0.72 3.91 2.38
CA TYR A 119 0.06 4.98 3.10
C TYR A 119 0.08 4.69 4.58
N LYS A 120 0.55 5.63 5.40
CA LYS A 120 0.48 5.51 6.86
C LYS A 120 -0.98 5.54 7.30
N LEU A 121 -1.39 4.54 8.08
CA LEU A 121 -2.78 4.45 8.55
C LEU A 121 -3.03 5.46 9.67
N THR A 122 -3.66 6.57 9.30
CA THR A 122 -3.99 7.73 10.15
C THR A 122 -5.41 8.20 9.87
N PRO A 123 -6.01 9.04 10.73
CA PRO A 123 -7.32 9.64 10.44
C PRO A 123 -7.34 10.46 9.14
N GLU A 124 -6.25 11.14 8.79
CA GLU A 124 -6.14 11.90 7.53
C GLU A 124 -6.21 10.96 6.31
N LEU A 125 -5.58 9.77 6.40
CA LEU A 125 -5.73 8.76 5.36
C LEU A 125 -7.17 8.27 5.27
N CYS A 126 -7.86 8.07 6.40
CA CYS A 126 -9.28 7.68 6.38
C CYS A 126 -10.13 8.70 5.61
N GLY A 127 -9.90 10.00 5.83
CA GLY A 127 -10.53 11.08 5.06
C GLY A 127 -10.25 10.96 3.56
N TYR A 128 -8.97 10.86 3.21
CA TYR A 128 -8.56 10.68 1.82
C TYR A 128 -9.22 9.45 1.15
N LEU A 129 -9.34 8.34 1.86
CA LEU A 129 -9.94 7.11 1.32
C LEU A 129 -11.45 7.24 1.08
N ILE A 130 -12.20 7.88 1.98
CA ILE A 130 -13.65 8.11 1.77
C ILE A 130 -13.91 9.10 0.65
N ASP A 131 -13.11 10.16 0.52
CA ASP A 131 -13.23 11.14 -0.56
C ASP A 131 -13.04 10.49 -1.96
N HIS A 132 -12.32 9.35 -1.98
CA HIS A 132 -12.07 8.58 -3.20
C HIS A 132 -12.94 7.32 -3.32
N GLY A 133 -13.94 7.12 -2.43
CA GLY A 133 -14.82 5.95 -2.44
C GLY A 133 -14.08 4.61 -2.28
N ARG A 134 -13.08 4.57 -1.40
CA ARG A 134 -12.16 3.42 -1.26
C ARG A 134 -12.32 2.63 0.03
N VAL A 135 -13.27 2.94 0.88
CA VAL A 135 -13.60 2.19 2.08
C VAL A 135 -14.98 1.58 1.94
N PHE A 136 -15.08 0.27 2.17
CA PHE A 136 -16.33 -0.47 2.05
C PHE A 136 -16.60 -1.27 3.32
N THR A 137 -17.87 -1.35 3.74
CA THR A 137 -18.32 -2.14 4.89
C THR A 137 -19.69 -2.76 4.60
N ASP A 138 -19.96 -3.90 5.22
CA ASP A 138 -21.29 -4.54 5.23
C ASP A 138 -22.14 -4.14 6.44
N GLY A 139 -21.60 -3.29 7.33
CA GLY A 139 -22.28 -2.85 8.54
C GLY A 139 -22.19 -3.83 9.72
N SER A 140 -21.67 -5.04 9.55
CA SER A 140 -21.48 -6.05 10.61
C SER A 140 -20.08 -6.04 11.25
N GLY A 141 -19.26 -5.05 10.89
CA GLY A 141 -17.87 -4.92 11.35
C GLY A 141 -16.83 -5.39 10.32
N ASN A 142 -17.28 -5.91 9.18
CA ASN A 142 -16.37 -6.22 8.08
C ASN A 142 -16.03 -4.94 7.30
N VAL A 143 -14.76 -4.77 6.96
CA VAL A 143 -14.26 -3.59 6.25
C VAL A 143 -13.17 -3.96 5.25
N VAL A 144 -13.18 -3.29 4.10
CA VAL A 144 -12.14 -3.41 3.07
C VAL A 144 -11.75 -2.03 2.58
N ALA A 145 -10.46 -1.71 2.60
CA ALA A 145 -9.92 -0.61 1.81
C ALA A 145 -9.57 -1.15 0.42
N PHE A 146 -10.26 -0.67 -0.61
CA PHE A 146 -10.21 -1.26 -1.94
C PHE A 146 -10.10 -0.19 -3.03
N GLY A 147 -9.25 -0.43 -4.02
CA GLY A 147 -9.11 0.48 -5.16
C GLY A 147 -7.76 0.38 -5.84
N ALA A 148 -7.47 1.36 -6.70
CA ALA A 148 -6.18 1.51 -7.35
C ALA A 148 -5.78 2.99 -7.37
N ARG A 149 -4.48 3.26 -7.26
CA ARG A 149 -3.92 4.60 -7.45
C ARG A 149 -3.78 4.94 -8.93
N PHE A 150 -3.40 3.93 -9.72
CA PHE A 150 -3.25 4.02 -11.17
C PHE A 150 -3.47 2.63 -11.80
N MET A 151 -3.77 2.59 -13.10
CA MET A 151 -4.03 1.38 -13.91
C MET A 151 -5.13 0.47 -13.31
N PRO A 152 -6.34 1.01 -13.01
CA PRO A 152 -7.40 0.28 -12.32
C PRO A 152 -7.89 -0.94 -13.10
N ASP A 153 -7.81 -0.92 -14.41
CA ASP A 153 -8.22 -2.02 -15.33
C ASP A 153 -7.21 -3.18 -15.30
N VAL A 154 -5.95 -2.91 -14.94
CA VAL A 154 -4.91 -3.96 -14.84
C VAL A 154 -4.98 -4.64 -13.48
N SER A 155 -5.04 -3.85 -12.40
CA SER A 155 -5.11 -4.40 -11.06
C SER A 155 -5.83 -3.49 -10.09
N GLN A 156 -6.75 -4.07 -9.33
CA GLN A 156 -7.29 -3.47 -8.11
C GLN A 156 -6.52 -3.98 -6.90
N HIS A 157 -6.48 -3.18 -5.87
CA HIS A 157 -5.74 -3.51 -4.65
C HIS A 157 -6.66 -3.65 -3.45
N ILE A 158 -6.47 -4.73 -2.70
CA ILE A 158 -6.96 -4.87 -1.34
C ILE A 158 -5.88 -4.21 -0.47
N GLY A 159 -6.12 -2.95 -0.10
CA GLY A 159 -5.16 -2.16 0.66
C GLY A 159 -5.00 -2.65 2.10
N LEU A 160 -6.11 -3.06 2.69
CA LEU A 160 -6.26 -3.81 3.94
C LEU A 160 -7.70 -4.31 4.06
N PHE A 161 -7.93 -5.26 4.97
CA PHE A 161 -9.25 -5.71 5.36
C PHE A 161 -9.29 -6.09 6.85
N GLY A 162 -10.50 -6.13 7.41
CA GLY A 162 -10.73 -6.56 8.80
C GLY A 162 -12.11 -7.18 8.97
N GLY A 163 -12.27 -7.98 10.01
CA GLY A 163 -13.47 -8.76 10.28
C GLY A 163 -13.45 -10.14 9.60
N ASN A 164 -14.57 -10.58 9.03
CA ASN A 164 -14.64 -11.87 8.33
C ASN A 164 -13.88 -11.80 6.98
N ALA A 165 -12.74 -12.43 6.93
CA ALA A 165 -11.85 -12.41 5.79
C ALA A 165 -12.48 -12.99 4.51
N GLU A 166 -13.27 -14.09 4.62
CA GLU A 166 -13.96 -14.69 3.48
C GLU A 166 -14.94 -13.69 2.86
N ALA A 167 -15.74 -12.99 3.67
CA ALA A 167 -16.66 -11.98 3.20
C ALA A 167 -15.93 -10.81 2.52
N CYS A 168 -14.83 -10.33 3.11
CA CYS A 168 -14.00 -9.26 2.57
C CYS A 168 -13.37 -9.63 1.22
N LEU A 169 -12.79 -10.84 1.11
CA LEU A 169 -12.16 -11.29 -0.13
C LEU A 169 -13.17 -11.61 -1.22
N ASN A 170 -14.35 -12.16 -0.88
CA ASN A 170 -15.44 -12.35 -1.83
C ASN A 170 -15.95 -11.01 -2.38
N PHE A 171 -16.11 -9.99 -1.51
CA PHE A 171 -16.41 -8.63 -1.94
C PHE A 171 -15.35 -8.11 -2.91
N ALA A 172 -14.07 -8.18 -2.54
CA ALA A 172 -12.98 -7.67 -3.35
C ALA A 172 -12.93 -8.33 -4.75
N LYS A 173 -13.18 -9.64 -4.84
CA LYS A 173 -13.25 -10.37 -6.11
C LYS A 173 -14.45 -9.89 -6.96
N ALA A 174 -15.62 -9.76 -6.36
CA ALA A 174 -16.83 -9.28 -7.04
C ALA A 174 -16.66 -7.85 -7.54
N GLU A 175 -16.18 -6.95 -6.69
CA GLU A 175 -15.97 -5.54 -7.01
C GLU A 175 -14.87 -5.35 -8.05
N GLY A 176 -13.75 -6.10 -7.95
CA GLY A 176 -12.69 -6.08 -8.95
C GLY A 176 -13.19 -6.51 -10.34
N GLN A 177 -14.00 -7.56 -10.39
CA GLN A 177 -14.62 -8.03 -11.61
C GLN A 177 -15.64 -7.01 -12.18
N ALA A 178 -16.47 -6.42 -11.32
CA ALA A 178 -17.43 -5.38 -11.73
C ALA A 178 -16.73 -4.14 -12.29
N ARG A 179 -15.53 -3.81 -11.82
CA ARG A 179 -14.66 -2.73 -12.34
C ARG A 179 -13.86 -3.12 -13.57
N GLY A 180 -13.98 -4.35 -14.08
CA GLY A 180 -13.25 -4.83 -15.26
C GLY A 180 -11.76 -5.05 -15.03
N ALA A 181 -11.30 -5.19 -13.79
CA ALA A 181 -9.90 -5.43 -13.50
C ALA A 181 -9.47 -6.86 -13.90
N GLN A 182 -8.22 -7.00 -14.35
CA GLN A 182 -7.66 -8.30 -14.73
C GLN A 182 -7.16 -9.09 -13.51
N SER A 183 -6.82 -8.39 -12.42
CA SER A 183 -6.25 -9.01 -11.23
C SER A 183 -6.57 -8.21 -9.96
N LEU A 184 -6.41 -8.89 -8.83
CA LEU A 184 -6.33 -8.28 -7.50
C LEU A 184 -4.91 -8.42 -6.97
N ALA A 185 -4.46 -7.44 -6.21
CA ALA A 185 -3.21 -7.50 -5.47
C ALA A 185 -3.44 -7.14 -4.00
N CYS A 186 -2.76 -7.84 -3.10
CA CYS A 186 -2.73 -7.52 -1.68
C CYS A 186 -1.28 -7.55 -1.19
N LEU A 187 -0.80 -6.48 -0.59
CA LEU A 187 0.48 -6.46 0.12
C LEU A 187 0.18 -6.47 1.62
N PHE A 188 0.77 -7.42 2.33
CA PHE A 188 0.52 -7.65 3.74
C PHE A 188 1.83 -7.74 4.53
N PRO A 189 1.85 -7.39 5.84
CA PRO A 189 3.06 -7.44 6.66
C PRO A 189 3.67 -8.85 6.70
N VAL A 190 5.01 -8.94 6.67
CA VAL A 190 5.73 -10.22 6.76
C VAL A 190 5.34 -11.02 8.00
N ALA A 191 5.03 -10.34 9.11
CA ALA A 191 4.62 -10.95 10.37
C ALA A 191 3.15 -11.43 10.38
N ALA A 192 2.33 -11.03 9.39
CA ALA A 192 0.90 -11.38 9.33
C ALA A 192 0.71 -12.79 8.71
N THR A 193 1.13 -13.81 9.44
CA THR A 193 1.09 -15.22 8.98
C THR A 193 -0.33 -15.73 8.75
N GLU A 194 -1.28 -15.27 9.57
CA GLU A 194 -2.70 -15.59 9.42
C GLU A 194 -3.28 -15.01 8.14
N THR A 195 -3.05 -13.72 7.88
CA THR A 195 -3.45 -13.05 6.62
C THR A 195 -2.85 -13.76 5.40
N ARG A 196 -1.59 -14.22 5.51
CA ARG A 196 -0.93 -14.99 4.45
C ARG A 196 -1.67 -16.29 4.15
N ALA A 197 -2.00 -17.08 5.19
CA ALA A 197 -2.73 -18.33 5.04
C ALA A 197 -4.12 -18.09 4.42
N ILE A 198 -4.86 -17.13 4.94
CA ILE A 198 -6.18 -16.74 4.43
C ILE A 198 -6.14 -16.37 2.93
N LEU A 199 -5.15 -15.58 2.50
CA LEU A 199 -5.00 -15.23 1.08
C LEU A 199 -4.68 -16.45 0.22
N GLN A 200 -3.81 -17.35 0.69
CA GLN A 200 -3.49 -18.60 -0.01
C GLN A 200 -4.72 -19.51 -0.14
N ASP A 201 -5.48 -19.72 0.93
CA ASP A 201 -6.72 -20.51 0.94
C ASP A 201 -7.79 -19.89 0.01
N ALA A 202 -7.79 -18.55 -0.13
CA ALA A 202 -8.65 -17.85 -1.06
C ALA A 202 -8.14 -17.87 -2.52
N GLY A 203 -7.05 -18.59 -2.81
CA GLY A 203 -6.48 -18.78 -4.14
C GLY A 203 -5.56 -17.65 -4.63
N PHE A 204 -5.07 -16.79 -3.74
CA PHE A 204 -4.05 -15.81 -4.10
C PHE A 204 -2.67 -16.49 -4.18
N GLU A 205 -1.93 -16.17 -5.22
CA GLU A 205 -0.56 -16.62 -5.42
C GLU A 205 0.43 -15.61 -4.84
N GLU A 206 1.31 -16.07 -3.97
CA GLU A 206 2.34 -15.19 -3.39
C GLU A 206 3.35 -14.74 -4.43
N THR A 207 3.72 -13.46 -4.39
CA THR A 207 4.75 -12.93 -5.29
C THR A 207 6.15 -13.35 -4.82
N PRO A 208 7.09 -13.67 -5.75
CA PRO A 208 8.43 -14.17 -5.39
C PRO A 208 9.30 -13.19 -4.61
N ALA A 209 8.91 -11.93 -4.55
CA ALA A 209 9.69 -10.86 -3.94
C ALA A 209 8.84 -10.06 -2.94
N GLY A 210 9.37 -9.92 -1.73
CA GLY A 210 8.84 -8.99 -0.75
C GLY A 210 9.37 -7.57 -0.94
N PHE A 211 8.79 -6.65 -0.18
CA PHE A 211 9.09 -5.23 -0.21
C PHE A 211 9.46 -4.74 1.18
N ILE A 212 10.33 -3.75 1.24
CA ILE A 212 10.63 -3.00 2.45
C ILE A 212 10.24 -1.54 2.27
N VAL A 213 9.72 -0.96 3.34
CA VAL A 213 9.50 0.48 3.48
C VAL A 213 10.61 1.04 4.33
N MET A 214 11.24 2.11 3.86
CA MET A 214 12.29 2.80 4.57
C MET A 214 11.85 4.23 4.86
N LYS A 215 12.18 4.73 6.07
CA LYS A 215 11.86 6.06 6.57
C LYS A 215 13.14 6.87 6.77
N GLY A 216 13.16 8.10 6.28
CA GLY A 216 14.17 9.13 6.53
C GLY A 216 13.56 10.38 7.12
N GLU A 217 14.37 11.19 7.80
CA GLU A 217 13.98 12.49 8.36
C GLU A 217 14.70 13.62 7.62
N ALA A 218 13.95 14.59 7.09
CA ALA A 218 14.48 15.65 6.26
C ALA A 218 15.35 16.66 7.07
N GLY A 219 14.94 17.00 8.27
CA GLY A 219 15.55 18.09 9.07
C GLY A 219 16.82 17.75 9.89
N LYS A 220 17.40 16.56 9.74
CA LYS A 220 18.54 16.10 10.58
C LYS A 220 19.86 15.93 9.80
N ARG A 221 20.26 16.97 9.08
CA ARG A 221 21.61 17.03 8.49
C ARG A 221 22.31 18.30 8.85
#